data_4c334d43ea4f78593a255d82fd8aaa76
#
_entry.id   4c334d43ea4f78593a255d82fd8aaa76
#
_cell.length_a   1.000
_cell.length_b   1.000
_cell.length_c   1.000
_cell.angle_alpha   90.00
_cell.angle_beta   90.00
_cell.angle_gamma   90.00
#
_symmetry.space_group_name_H-M   'P 1'
#
loop_
_entity.id
_entity.type
_entity.pdbx_description
1 polymer ?
#
loop_
_entity_poly.entity_id
_entity_poly.type
_entity_poly.pdbx_seq_one_letter_code
_entity_poly.pdbx_strand_id
1 'polypeptide(L)'
;MRVRGHRKMKKILFTYLPITQWLPDYSLGKLQSDVVAGLTVGLMIIPQALAYADIADLPVEYGLYSSFMGCFVYCFIGTSKDIAIGPTAIMSLFVDDAVYNHLTKSETSAVPYAVMLTLFCGAIQTAMGVLKLGFLVRFISIPVISGFTSAAAITIGFGQVKNLLGLYDIPRDFIPCV
;
A
#
# COMPACT_ATOMS: atom_id res chain seq x y z
N MET A 1 6.70 33.84 30.58
CA MET A 1 7.45 32.99 29.64
C MET A 1 6.87 31.55 29.45
N ARG A 2 6.13 30.98 30.39
CA ARG A 2 5.56 29.60 30.35
C ARG A 2 4.46 29.38 29.27
N VAL A 3 3.69 30.39 28.91
CA VAL A 3 2.54 30.24 27.99
C VAL A 3 2.96 30.06 26.52
N ARG A 4 4.13 30.57 26.11
CA ARG A 4 4.64 30.41 24.73
C ARG A 4 5.15 29.01 24.42
N GLY A 5 5.67 28.27 25.40
CA GLY A 5 6.14 26.89 25.22
C GLY A 5 4.99 25.90 24.98
N HIS A 6 3.91 26.01 25.73
CA HIS A 6 2.73 25.16 25.59
C HIS A 6 2.03 25.30 24.23
N ARG A 7 2.00 26.52 23.65
CA ARG A 7 1.44 26.73 22.30
C ARG A 7 2.34 26.16 21.20
N LYS A 8 3.66 26.19 21.36
CA LYS A 8 4.61 25.57 20.41
C LYS A 8 4.52 24.04 20.46
N MET A 9 4.50 23.44 21.64
CA MET A 9 4.35 22.00 21.79
C MET A 9 3.01 21.48 21.25
N LYS A 10 1.91 22.18 21.52
CA LYS A 10 0.60 21.85 20.92
C LYS A 10 0.61 21.93 19.39
N LYS A 11 1.26 22.96 18.80
CA LYS A 11 1.40 23.05 17.34
C LYS A 11 2.22 21.92 16.76
N ILE A 12 3.28 21.52 17.40
CA ILE A 12 4.12 20.40 16.98
C ILE A 12 3.32 19.09 17.08
N LEU A 13 2.65 18.86 18.21
CA LEU A 13 1.81 17.69 18.41
C LEU A 13 0.69 17.59 17.36
N PHE A 14 0.02 18.70 17.07
CA PHE A 14 -1.03 18.78 16.05
C PHE A 14 -0.49 18.55 14.63
N THR A 15 0.78 18.86 14.36
CA THR A 15 1.38 18.65 13.05
C THR A 15 1.78 17.19 12.83
N TYR A 16 2.27 16.50 13.87
CA TYR A 16 2.76 15.13 13.78
C TYR A 16 1.72 14.07 14.15
N LEU A 17 0.69 14.44 14.92
CA LEU A 17 -0.40 13.55 15.32
C LEU A 17 -1.76 14.18 14.98
N PRO A 18 -2.22 14.06 13.74
CA PRO A 18 -3.50 14.63 13.27
C PRO A 18 -4.72 14.12 14.04
N ILE A 19 -4.66 12.92 14.62
CA ILE A 19 -5.72 12.36 15.47
C ILE A 19 -6.14 13.29 16.60
N THR A 20 -5.22 14.07 17.16
CA THR A 20 -5.49 15.00 18.24
C THR A 20 -6.32 16.22 17.82
N GLN A 21 -6.46 16.47 16.51
CA GLN A 21 -7.25 17.57 15.98
C GLN A 21 -8.73 17.21 15.83
N TRP A 22 -9.02 16.02 15.33
CA TRP A 22 -10.40 15.63 15.02
C TRP A 22 -11.09 14.84 16.13
N LEU A 23 -10.30 14.18 17.02
CA LEU A 23 -10.86 13.39 18.13
C LEU A 23 -11.73 14.21 19.11
N PRO A 24 -11.39 15.47 19.48
CA PRO A 24 -12.24 16.27 20.38
C PRO A 24 -13.60 16.65 19.78
N ASP A 25 -13.68 16.77 18.44
CA ASP A 25 -14.90 17.14 17.71
C ASP A 25 -15.69 15.91 17.23
N TYR A 26 -15.35 14.72 17.76
CA TYR A 26 -15.98 13.47 17.38
C TYR A 26 -17.37 13.34 18.01
N SER A 27 -18.38 13.03 17.20
CA SER A 27 -19.78 12.88 17.66
C SER A 27 -20.31 11.48 17.33
N LEU A 28 -21.37 11.06 18.03
CA LEU A 28 -22.01 9.76 17.78
C LEU A 28 -22.52 9.62 16.34
N GLY A 29 -22.96 10.71 15.70
CA GLY A 29 -23.36 10.67 14.30
C GLY A 29 -22.19 10.40 13.35
N LYS A 30 -21.00 10.95 13.64
CA LYS A 30 -19.77 10.64 12.89
C LYS A 30 -19.35 9.21 13.11
N LEU A 31 -19.44 8.68 14.34
CA LEU A 31 -19.15 7.29 14.65
C LEU A 31 -20.02 6.33 13.83
N GLN A 32 -21.31 6.58 13.72
CA GLN A 32 -22.22 5.75 12.92
C GLN A 32 -21.80 5.72 11.44
N SER A 33 -21.48 6.89 10.87
CA SER A 33 -21.00 6.99 9.49
C SER A 33 -19.67 6.27 9.29
N ASP A 34 -18.75 6.41 10.25
CA ASP A 34 -17.43 5.76 10.18
C ASP A 34 -17.52 4.24 10.31
N VAL A 35 -18.43 3.72 11.14
CA VAL A 35 -18.68 2.27 11.25
C VAL A 35 -19.22 1.71 9.94
N VAL A 36 -20.17 2.38 9.31
CA VAL A 36 -20.74 1.95 8.02
C VAL A 36 -19.66 2.00 6.93
N ALA A 37 -18.91 3.10 6.86
CA ALA A 37 -17.80 3.24 5.90
C ALA A 37 -16.71 2.20 6.14
N GLY A 38 -16.30 2.00 7.40
CA GLY A 38 -15.27 1.03 7.77
C GLY A 38 -15.69 -0.42 7.44
N LEU A 39 -16.94 -0.77 7.69
CA LEU A 39 -17.48 -2.10 7.34
C LEU A 39 -17.49 -2.30 5.82
N THR A 40 -17.96 -1.30 5.07
CA THR A 40 -18.02 -1.35 3.60
C THR A 40 -16.62 -1.51 3.00
N VAL A 41 -15.67 -0.67 3.42
CA VAL A 41 -14.28 -0.71 2.95
C VAL A 41 -13.61 -2.01 3.39
N GLY A 42 -13.83 -2.46 4.63
CA GLY A 42 -13.27 -3.71 5.14
C GLY A 42 -13.71 -4.93 4.32
N LEU A 43 -15.00 -5.05 4.00
CA LEU A 43 -15.53 -6.13 3.17
C LEU A 43 -14.96 -6.11 1.75
N MET A 44 -14.62 -4.94 1.22
CA MET A 44 -14.00 -4.79 -0.10
C MET A 44 -12.49 -5.10 -0.07
N ILE A 45 -11.80 -4.69 0.98
CA ILE A 45 -10.33 -4.88 1.11
C ILE A 45 -9.95 -6.34 1.30
N ILE A 46 -10.76 -7.15 1.99
CA ILE A 46 -10.44 -8.56 2.26
C ILE A 46 -10.18 -9.34 0.96
N PRO A 47 -11.15 -9.46 0.01
CA PRO A 47 -10.91 -10.20 -1.23
C PRO A 47 -9.83 -9.54 -2.10
N GLN A 48 -9.72 -8.23 -2.07
CA GLN A 48 -8.68 -7.49 -2.78
C GLN A 48 -7.29 -7.81 -2.25
N ALA A 49 -7.11 -7.87 -0.93
CA ALA A 49 -5.83 -8.19 -0.30
C ALA A 49 -5.39 -9.64 -0.58
N LEU A 50 -6.34 -10.57 -0.60
CA LEU A 50 -6.08 -11.97 -0.99
C LEU A 50 -5.61 -12.06 -2.45
N ALA A 51 -6.30 -11.38 -3.36
CA ALA A 51 -5.92 -11.35 -4.78
C ALA A 51 -4.53 -10.72 -4.99
N TYR A 52 -4.18 -9.68 -4.23
CA TYR A 52 -2.87 -9.04 -4.35
C TYR A 52 -1.73 -9.88 -3.75
N ALA A 53 -2.00 -10.69 -2.73
CA ALA A 53 -1.04 -11.66 -2.23
C ALA A 53 -0.76 -12.76 -3.27
N ASP A 54 -1.81 -13.23 -3.94
CA ASP A 54 -1.70 -14.21 -5.03
C ASP A 54 -0.87 -13.66 -6.21
N ILE A 55 -1.10 -12.40 -6.61
CA ILE A 55 -0.32 -11.72 -7.64
C ILE A 55 1.17 -11.60 -7.25
N ALA A 56 1.46 -11.41 -5.96
CA ALA A 56 2.82 -11.30 -5.44
C ALA A 56 3.52 -12.65 -5.19
N ASP A 57 2.84 -13.78 -5.48
CA ASP A 57 3.29 -15.15 -5.19
C ASP A 57 3.67 -15.34 -3.70
N LEU A 58 2.89 -14.72 -2.83
CA LEU A 58 3.05 -14.78 -1.38
C LEU A 58 1.85 -15.50 -0.73
N PRO A 59 2.04 -16.15 0.44
CA PRO A 59 0.92 -16.67 1.21
C PRO A 59 -0.13 -15.59 1.48
N VAL A 60 -1.39 -15.93 1.30
CA VAL A 60 -2.54 -14.99 1.36
C VAL A 60 -2.64 -14.21 2.68
N GLU A 61 -2.11 -14.76 3.76
CA GLU A 61 -2.05 -14.14 5.09
C GLU A 61 -1.29 -12.82 5.07
N TYR A 62 -0.21 -12.73 4.28
CA TYR A 62 0.61 -11.50 4.17
C TYR A 62 -0.13 -10.35 3.49
N GLY A 63 -1.04 -10.65 2.57
CA GLY A 63 -1.93 -9.64 2.00
C GLY A 63 -2.84 -9.02 3.05
N LEU A 64 -3.43 -9.85 3.91
CA LEU A 64 -4.27 -9.39 5.02
C LEU A 64 -3.47 -8.59 6.04
N TYR A 65 -2.27 -9.05 6.44
CA TYR A 65 -1.41 -8.34 7.38
C TYR A 65 -1.01 -6.95 6.87
N SER A 66 -0.67 -6.83 5.59
CA SER A 66 -0.30 -5.54 5.00
C SER A 66 -1.47 -4.56 4.95
N SER A 67 -2.68 -5.05 4.67
CA SER A 67 -3.91 -4.23 4.66
C SER A 67 -4.26 -3.71 6.05
N PHE A 68 -4.25 -4.59 7.05
CA PHE A 68 -4.60 -4.24 8.42
C PHE A 68 -3.59 -3.24 9.01
N MET A 69 -2.30 -3.53 8.91
CA MET A 69 -1.26 -2.70 9.51
C MET A 69 -1.18 -1.32 8.86
N GLY A 70 -1.35 -1.24 7.54
CA GLY A 70 -1.37 0.03 6.81
C GLY A 70 -2.46 0.96 7.31
N CYS A 71 -3.70 0.48 7.38
CA CYS A 71 -4.85 1.24 7.87
C CYS A 71 -4.69 1.64 9.34
N PHE A 72 -4.20 0.73 10.18
CA PHE A 72 -4.03 0.98 11.61
C PHE A 72 -3.02 2.11 11.86
N VAL A 73 -1.84 2.06 11.26
CA VAL A 73 -0.82 3.10 11.40
C VAL A 73 -1.31 4.43 10.83
N TYR A 74 -2.02 4.39 9.69
CA TYR A 74 -2.54 5.60 9.06
C TYR A 74 -3.62 6.30 9.91
N CYS A 75 -4.40 5.57 10.68
CA CYS A 75 -5.39 6.15 11.60
C CYS A 75 -4.76 7.16 12.58
N PHE A 76 -3.51 6.94 13.02
CA PHE A 76 -2.82 7.82 13.96
C PHE A 76 -2.06 8.96 13.28
N ILE A 77 -1.43 8.69 12.14
CA ILE A 77 -0.47 9.59 11.48
C ILE A 77 -1.07 10.22 10.21
N GLY A 78 -2.13 9.63 9.67
CA GLY A 78 -2.74 10.06 8.42
C GLY A 78 -3.29 11.49 8.46
N THR A 79 -3.05 12.23 7.41
CA THR A 79 -3.54 13.61 7.24
C THR A 79 -4.76 13.72 6.34
N SER A 80 -5.01 12.73 5.49
CA SER A 80 -6.18 12.67 4.61
C SER A 80 -7.18 11.64 5.13
N LYS A 81 -8.46 11.99 5.09
CA LYS A 81 -9.56 11.09 5.46
C LYS A 81 -10.16 10.32 4.28
N ASP A 82 -9.70 10.61 3.07
CA ASP A 82 -10.25 10.04 1.85
C ASP A 82 -9.39 8.90 1.28
N ILE A 83 -8.33 8.48 2.01
CA ILE A 83 -7.37 7.47 1.56
C ILE A 83 -7.37 6.28 2.51
N ALA A 84 -7.56 5.08 1.98
CA ALA A 84 -7.26 3.82 2.65
C ALA A 84 -5.89 3.31 2.16
N ILE A 85 -4.98 3.04 3.10
CA ILE A 85 -3.66 2.50 2.77
C ILE A 85 -3.70 0.99 2.86
N GLY A 86 -3.29 0.33 1.78
CA GLY A 86 -3.22 -1.12 1.68
C GLY A 86 -2.33 -1.55 0.51
N PRO A 87 -2.20 -2.86 0.27
CA PRO A 87 -1.48 -3.38 -0.89
C PRO A 87 -2.15 -2.89 -2.18
N THR A 88 -1.34 -2.69 -3.22
CA THR A 88 -1.82 -2.32 -4.55
C THR A 88 -1.34 -3.35 -5.57
N ALA A 89 -2.14 -3.59 -6.60
CA ALA A 89 -1.83 -4.56 -7.64
C ALA A 89 -0.47 -4.30 -8.32
N ILE A 90 -0.14 -3.03 -8.54
CA ILE A 90 1.13 -2.63 -9.16
C ILE A 90 2.33 -2.99 -8.26
N MET A 91 2.23 -2.70 -6.96
CA MET A 91 3.30 -3.05 -6.02
C MET A 91 3.44 -4.56 -5.87
N SER A 92 2.34 -5.31 -5.92
CA SER A 92 2.35 -6.77 -5.88
C SER A 92 3.09 -7.37 -7.09
N LEU A 93 2.87 -6.83 -8.29
CA LEU A 93 3.63 -7.24 -9.48
C LEU A 93 5.13 -6.95 -9.34
N PHE A 94 5.52 -5.80 -8.79
CA PHE A 94 6.94 -5.50 -8.57
C PHE A 94 7.57 -6.41 -7.52
N VAL A 95 6.81 -6.81 -6.50
CA VAL A 95 7.29 -7.76 -5.49
C VAL A 95 7.49 -9.13 -6.14
N ASP A 96 6.54 -9.61 -6.94
CA ASP A 96 6.64 -10.87 -7.66
C ASP A 96 7.88 -10.89 -8.57
N ASP A 97 8.08 -9.88 -9.41
CA ASP A 97 9.23 -9.78 -10.32
C ASP A 97 10.57 -9.75 -9.56
N ALA A 98 10.65 -8.94 -8.49
CA ALA A 98 11.86 -8.85 -7.68
C ALA A 98 12.19 -10.16 -6.96
N VAL A 99 11.17 -10.87 -6.47
CA VAL A 99 11.32 -12.14 -5.77
C VAL A 99 11.67 -13.26 -6.76
N TYR A 100 10.99 -13.34 -7.90
CA TYR A 100 11.24 -14.34 -8.94
C TYR A 100 12.67 -14.30 -9.45
N ASN A 101 13.21 -13.13 -9.76
CA ASN A 101 14.58 -12.95 -10.22
C ASN A 101 15.65 -13.40 -9.20
N HIS A 102 15.30 -13.43 -7.90
CA HIS A 102 16.19 -13.91 -6.84
C HIS A 102 16.03 -15.41 -6.55
N LEU A 103 14.81 -15.93 -6.60
CA LEU A 103 14.52 -17.34 -6.28
C LEU A 103 15.00 -18.32 -7.33
N THR A 104 15.06 -17.94 -8.61
CA THR A 104 15.67 -18.78 -9.66
C THR A 104 17.13 -19.12 -9.40
N LYS A 105 17.76 -18.46 -8.41
CA LYS A 105 19.15 -18.70 -7.99
C LYS A 105 19.29 -19.38 -6.63
N SER A 106 18.19 -19.63 -5.89
CA SER A 106 18.26 -20.08 -4.49
C SER A 106 16.95 -20.74 -4.08
N GLU A 107 16.99 -21.94 -3.54
CA GLU A 107 15.81 -22.70 -3.05
C GLU A 107 15.17 -22.12 -1.77
N THR A 108 15.19 -20.82 -1.60
CA THR A 108 14.76 -20.15 -0.38
C THR A 108 13.33 -19.57 -0.55
N SER A 109 12.52 -19.60 0.49
CA SER A 109 11.15 -19.10 0.47
C SER A 109 11.06 -17.61 0.07
N ALA A 110 10.03 -17.24 -0.68
CA ALA A 110 9.76 -15.88 -1.18
C ALA A 110 9.58 -14.83 -0.07
N VAL A 111 9.02 -15.24 1.07
CA VAL A 111 8.60 -14.36 2.16
C VAL A 111 9.74 -13.51 2.76
N PRO A 112 10.93 -14.04 3.11
CA PRO A 112 12.01 -13.22 3.66
C PRO A 112 12.47 -12.12 2.69
N TYR A 113 12.49 -12.39 1.38
CA TYR A 113 12.86 -11.39 0.38
C TYR A 113 11.83 -10.29 0.27
N ALA A 114 10.53 -10.62 0.26
CA ALA A 114 9.46 -9.65 0.25
C ALA A 114 9.49 -8.75 1.50
N VAL A 115 9.74 -9.32 2.67
CA VAL A 115 9.87 -8.57 3.93
C VAL A 115 11.08 -7.63 3.89
N MET A 116 12.22 -8.11 3.42
CA MET A 116 13.43 -7.30 3.26
C MET A 116 13.20 -6.14 2.27
N LEU A 117 12.58 -6.42 1.13
CA LEU A 117 12.23 -5.40 0.13
C LEU A 117 11.32 -4.33 0.72
N THR A 118 10.29 -4.73 1.46
CA THR A 118 9.35 -3.81 2.13
C THR A 118 10.07 -2.94 3.15
N LEU A 119 11.01 -3.50 3.92
CA LEU A 119 11.80 -2.75 4.89
C LEU A 119 12.67 -1.68 4.21
N PHE A 120 13.36 -2.03 3.12
CA PHE A 120 14.16 -1.08 2.35
C PHE A 120 13.30 0.02 1.72
N CYS A 121 12.17 -0.34 1.12
CA CYS A 121 11.22 0.64 0.58
C CYS A 121 10.71 1.59 1.67
N GLY A 122 10.35 1.07 2.84
CA GLY A 122 9.93 1.88 3.98
C GLY A 122 11.02 2.82 4.49
N ALA A 123 12.28 2.34 4.55
CA ALA A 123 13.42 3.17 4.95
C ALA A 123 13.66 4.31 3.95
N ILE A 124 13.63 4.02 2.65
CA ILE A 124 13.80 5.02 1.59
C ILE A 124 12.67 6.05 1.66
N GLN A 125 11.41 5.62 1.78
CA GLN A 125 10.26 6.53 1.88
C GLN A 125 10.35 7.42 3.12
N THR A 126 10.78 6.86 4.25
CA THR A 126 10.99 7.63 5.48
C THR A 126 12.10 8.67 5.30
N ALA A 127 13.22 8.30 4.70
CA ALA A 127 14.30 9.21 4.39
C ALA A 127 13.84 10.35 3.46
N MET A 128 13.08 10.03 2.41
CA MET A 128 12.50 11.04 1.51
C MET A 128 11.54 11.98 2.25
N GLY A 129 10.75 11.46 3.18
CA GLY A 129 9.85 12.25 4.01
C GLY A 129 10.61 13.23 4.92
N VAL A 130 11.68 12.77 5.59
CA VAL A 130 12.53 13.60 6.44
C VAL A 130 13.23 14.70 5.63
N LEU A 131 13.73 14.37 4.44
CA LEU A 131 14.36 15.30 3.51
C LEU A 131 13.36 16.23 2.81
N LYS A 132 12.04 16.08 3.08
CA LYS A 132 10.97 16.86 2.45
C LYS A 132 10.98 16.82 0.92
N LEU A 133 11.36 15.70 0.35
CA LEU A 133 11.46 15.50 -1.10
C LEU A 133 10.09 15.33 -1.79
N GLY A 134 8.98 15.56 -1.10
CA GLY A 134 7.63 15.50 -1.66
C GLY A 134 7.41 16.42 -2.87
N PHE A 135 8.27 17.42 -3.08
CA PHE A 135 8.22 18.25 -4.29
C PHE A 135 8.55 17.45 -5.57
N LEU A 136 9.31 16.35 -5.47
CA LEU A 136 9.65 15.49 -6.61
C LEU A 136 8.41 14.87 -7.27
N VAL A 137 7.36 14.61 -6.49
CA VAL A 137 6.10 14.07 -7.01
C VAL A 137 5.43 15.05 -7.99
N ARG A 138 5.69 16.34 -7.85
CA ARG A 138 5.14 17.38 -8.76
C ARG A 138 5.75 17.33 -10.17
N PHE A 139 6.91 16.70 -10.34
CA PHE A 139 7.52 16.52 -11.67
C PHE A 139 6.90 15.36 -12.45
N ILE A 140 6.17 14.46 -11.76
CA ILE A 140 5.48 13.37 -12.44
C ILE A 140 4.22 13.93 -13.09
N SER A 141 4.18 13.96 -14.41
CA SER A 141 3.03 14.47 -15.13
C SER A 141 1.83 13.52 -15.06
N ILE A 142 0.62 14.06 -15.03
CA ILE A 142 -0.63 13.28 -14.99
C ILE A 142 -0.72 12.25 -16.13
N PRO A 143 -0.33 12.57 -17.39
CA PRO A 143 -0.32 11.59 -18.48
C PRO A 143 0.59 10.38 -18.21
N VAL A 144 1.74 10.56 -17.56
CA VAL A 144 2.64 9.46 -17.21
C VAL A 144 1.98 8.53 -16.20
N ILE A 145 1.35 9.08 -15.16
CA ILE A 145 0.62 8.29 -14.16
C ILE A 145 -0.52 7.52 -14.82
N SER A 146 -1.30 8.18 -15.67
CA SER A 146 -2.42 7.55 -16.40
C SER A 146 -1.95 6.43 -17.32
N GLY A 147 -0.88 6.66 -18.08
CA GLY A 147 -0.30 5.63 -18.95
C GLY A 147 0.21 4.43 -18.18
N PHE A 148 0.91 4.67 -17.08
CA PHE A 148 1.42 3.61 -16.20
C PHE A 148 0.29 2.78 -15.57
N THR A 149 -0.73 3.42 -15.03
CA THR A 149 -1.88 2.72 -14.42
C THR A 149 -2.69 1.94 -15.46
N SER A 150 -2.83 2.45 -16.67
CA SER A 150 -3.51 1.75 -17.77
C SER A 150 -2.73 0.52 -18.21
N ALA A 151 -1.40 0.63 -18.37
CA ALA A 151 -0.54 -0.49 -18.71
C ALA A 151 -0.58 -1.57 -17.64
N ALA A 152 -0.49 -1.18 -16.36
CA ALA A 152 -0.59 -2.10 -15.23
C ALA A 152 -1.95 -2.81 -15.20
N ALA A 153 -3.06 -2.10 -15.44
CA ALA A 153 -4.40 -2.70 -15.48
C ALA A 153 -4.52 -3.76 -16.59
N ILE A 154 -3.96 -3.50 -17.77
CA ILE A 154 -3.92 -4.45 -18.87
C ILE A 154 -3.08 -5.68 -18.50
N THR A 155 -1.88 -5.48 -17.97
CA THR A 155 -0.97 -6.58 -17.56
C THR A 155 -1.63 -7.47 -16.51
N ILE A 156 -2.23 -6.89 -15.49
CA ILE A 156 -2.94 -7.62 -14.44
C ILE A 156 -4.15 -8.37 -15.01
N GLY A 157 -4.95 -7.70 -15.86
CA GLY A 157 -6.11 -8.29 -16.50
C GLY A 157 -5.74 -9.54 -17.32
N PHE A 158 -4.72 -9.45 -18.15
CA PHE A 158 -4.22 -10.60 -18.90
C PHE A 158 -3.63 -11.68 -17.99
N GLY A 159 -2.92 -11.31 -16.92
CA GLY A 159 -2.42 -12.26 -15.92
C GLY A 159 -3.52 -13.06 -15.25
N GLN A 160 -4.70 -12.48 -15.03
CA GLN A 160 -5.85 -13.17 -14.44
C GLN A 160 -6.60 -14.10 -15.39
N VAL A 161 -6.44 -13.96 -16.71
CA VAL A 161 -7.10 -14.83 -17.70
C VAL A 161 -6.69 -16.29 -17.51
N LYS A 162 -5.41 -16.55 -17.19
CA LYS A 162 -4.94 -17.92 -16.90
C LYS A 162 -5.68 -18.54 -15.71
N ASN A 163 -5.91 -17.77 -14.65
CA ASN A 163 -6.61 -18.22 -13.45
C ASN A 163 -8.09 -18.49 -13.75
N LEU A 164 -8.71 -17.62 -14.57
CA LEU A 164 -10.11 -17.78 -15.01
C LEU A 164 -10.29 -19.02 -15.88
N LEU A 165 -9.32 -19.38 -16.72
CA LEU A 165 -9.35 -20.55 -17.59
C LEU A 165 -8.83 -21.82 -16.89
N GLY A 166 -8.40 -21.74 -15.63
CA GLY A 166 -7.85 -22.88 -14.87
C GLY A 166 -6.56 -23.46 -15.47
N LEU A 167 -5.81 -22.64 -16.20
CA LEU A 167 -4.57 -23.06 -16.84
C LEU A 167 -3.43 -22.97 -15.82
N TYR A 168 -2.95 -24.13 -15.38
CA TYR A 168 -1.76 -24.29 -14.56
C TYR A 168 -0.59 -24.63 -15.49
N ASP A 169 0.63 -24.23 -15.18
CA ASP A 169 1.88 -24.48 -15.96
C ASP A 169 2.07 -23.69 -17.28
N ILE A 170 1.59 -22.46 -17.34
CA ILE A 170 1.98 -21.56 -18.45
C ILE A 170 3.20 -20.75 -18.00
N PRO A 171 4.27 -20.66 -18.83
CA PRO A 171 5.38 -19.76 -18.57
C PRO A 171 4.89 -18.33 -18.34
N ARG A 172 5.46 -17.64 -17.34
CA ARG A 172 5.04 -16.27 -16.95
C ARG A 172 5.41 -15.22 -18.01
N ASP A 173 6.30 -15.58 -18.93
CA ASP A 173 6.72 -14.69 -20.01
C ASP A 173 5.61 -14.55 -21.04
N PHE A 174 5.07 -13.33 -21.14
CA PHE A 174 3.98 -12.99 -22.06
C PHE A 174 4.40 -13.08 -23.54
N ILE A 175 5.69 -13.04 -23.80
CA ILE A 175 6.32 -13.26 -25.10
C ILE A 175 7.50 -14.19 -24.85
N PRO A 176 7.46 -15.44 -25.32
CA PRO A 176 8.67 -16.24 -25.29
C PRO A 176 9.72 -15.50 -26.13
N CYS A 177 10.81 -15.09 -25.49
CA CYS A 177 11.93 -14.53 -26.22
C CYS A 177 12.40 -15.57 -27.23
N VAL A 178 12.21 -15.25 -28.51
CA VAL A 178 12.75 -16.00 -29.64
C VAL A 178 14.26 -15.84 -29.65
#